data_63af5928c86a06560a0298a4b266b3d0
#
_entry.id   63af5928c86a06560a0298a4b266b3d0
#
_cell.length_a   1.000
_cell.length_b   1.000
_cell.length_c   1.000
_cell.angle_alpha   90.00
_cell.angle_beta   90.00
_cell.angle_gamma   90.00
#
_symmetry.space_group_name_H-M   'P 1'
#
loop_
_entity.id
_entity.type
_entity.pdbx_description
1 polymer ?
#
loop_
_entity_poly.entity_id
_entity_poly.type
_entity_poly.pdbx_seq_one_letter_code
_entity_poly.pdbx_strand_id
1 'polypeptide(L)'
;MKNILLYTLLLTATLTYAQGLLPEEKVKKEPSAQPVQQTKKYAWKGKYYEGLAMVRLDKKYGFIDKTGKEVIPIKYDNAWGFSEGLANVRLNNKWGFIDKTGKEVIPIKYNYADRFSEGLALVILDKKYGFIDKTGKEVTPIKYDNARGFSEGLALVKLNDRYGFIDKTGKEVIPIKYDDVWYFSEGLAAVSLNNKWGFIDKTGKEVIPIKYDDAESPSEGLAKVKLNDKYGFIDKTGKEVIPIKYDYAEGFSEEGLAQVKLNNKWFYINQKGECVKDCNNAPADYPIAK
;
A
#
# COMPACT_ATOMS: atom_id res chain seq x y z
N MET A 1 -57.10 53.89 15.13
CA MET A 1 -57.38 55.25 15.69
C MET A 1 -56.09 56.07 15.47
N LYS A 2 -56.30 57.13 14.67
CA LYS A 2 -55.65 58.44 14.67
C LYS A 2 -54.12 58.47 14.51
N ASN A 3 -53.63 58.89 13.30
CA ASN A 3 -53.40 60.28 12.91
C ASN A 3 -52.35 60.99 13.74
N ILE A 4 -51.31 61.66 13.21
CA ILE A 4 -51.23 62.90 12.41
C ILE A 4 -49.79 63.12 12.04
N LEU A 5 -49.26 63.27 10.82
CA LEU A 5 -49.19 64.42 9.94
C LEU A 5 -48.73 65.74 10.61
N LEU A 6 -47.63 66.34 10.12
CA LEU A 6 -47.53 67.70 9.62
C LEU A 6 -46.04 68.07 9.40
N TYR A 7 -45.62 68.43 8.18
CA TYR A 7 -45.46 69.74 7.53
C TYR A 7 -44.51 70.65 8.34
N THR A 8 -43.55 71.33 7.74
CA THR A 8 -43.44 72.29 6.65
C THR A 8 -41.99 72.73 6.51
N LEU A 9 -41.54 73.03 5.39
CA LEU A 9 -41.44 74.15 4.48
C LEU A 9 -40.10 74.87 4.43
N LEU A 10 -39.54 74.89 3.22
CA LEU A 10 -38.79 75.88 2.49
C LEU A 10 -38.06 77.01 3.21
N LEU A 11 -36.81 77.20 2.84
CA LEU A 11 -36.38 78.52 2.31
C LEU A 11 -35.17 78.36 1.35
N THR A 12 -35.40 78.95 0.15
CA THR A 12 -34.45 79.18 -0.91
C THR A 12 -33.50 80.28 -0.60
N ALA A 13 -32.18 80.12 -0.88
CA ALA A 13 -31.34 81.26 -1.19
C ALA A 13 -30.34 80.86 -2.28
N THR A 14 -30.57 81.41 -3.43
CA THR A 14 -29.63 81.47 -4.55
C THR A 14 -28.46 82.41 -4.22
N LEU A 15 -27.24 81.94 -4.40
CA LEU A 15 -26.13 82.84 -4.71
C LEU A 15 -25.20 82.18 -5.73
N THR A 16 -25.26 82.73 -6.93
CA THR A 16 -24.28 82.54 -8.02
C THR A 16 -22.99 83.26 -7.66
N TYR A 17 -21.86 82.56 -7.71
CA TYR A 17 -20.59 83.22 -8.07
C TYR A 17 -19.65 82.26 -8.82
N ALA A 18 -18.95 82.88 -9.75
CA ALA A 18 -18.20 82.36 -10.86
C ALA A 18 -17.03 81.47 -10.59
N GLN A 19 -16.84 80.56 -11.55
CA GLN A 19 -15.61 80.09 -12.19
C GLN A 19 -14.26 80.11 -11.40
N GLY A 20 -13.73 78.97 -11.17
CA GLY A 20 -12.33 78.73 -10.98
C GLY A 20 -12.03 77.26 -11.29
N LEU A 21 -11.58 76.99 -12.53
CA LEU A 21 -11.05 75.71 -12.94
C LEU A 21 -9.79 75.39 -12.11
N LEU A 22 -9.87 74.39 -11.25
CA LEU A 22 -8.70 73.71 -10.75
C LEU A 22 -8.62 72.30 -11.43
N PRO A 23 -7.43 71.85 -11.82
CA PRO A 23 -7.28 70.59 -12.55
C PRO A 23 -7.62 69.41 -11.66
N GLU A 24 -8.37 68.44 -12.22
CA GLU A 24 -8.64 67.12 -11.60
C GLU A 24 -7.32 66.44 -11.29
N GLU A 25 -7.00 66.36 -10.02
CA GLU A 25 -5.95 65.48 -9.51
C GLU A 25 -6.45 64.05 -9.69
N LYS A 26 -5.85 63.32 -10.66
CA LYS A 26 -6.05 61.89 -10.83
C LYS A 26 -5.64 61.20 -9.55
N VAL A 27 -6.62 60.84 -8.72
CA VAL A 27 -6.46 59.92 -7.63
C VAL A 27 -5.98 58.60 -8.25
N LYS A 28 -4.67 58.34 -8.21
CA LYS A 28 -4.12 57.01 -8.48
C LYS A 28 -4.77 56.05 -7.48
N LYS A 29 -5.71 55.21 -7.95
CA LYS A 29 -6.11 54.05 -7.20
C LYS A 29 -4.82 53.21 -6.92
N GLU A 30 -4.42 53.18 -5.68
CA GLU A 30 -3.44 52.21 -5.24
C GLU A 30 -3.97 50.83 -5.58
N PRO A 31 -3.14 49.95 -6.18
CA PRO A 31 -3.56 48.59 -6.41
C PRO A 31 -3.89 47.98 -5.05
N SER A 32 -5.11 47.52 -4.88
CA SER A 32 -5.54 46.75 -3.68
C SER A 32 -4.50 45.67 -3.43
N ALA A 33 -3.80 45.78 -2.32
CA ALA A 33 -2.85 44.78 -1.90
C ALA A 33 -3.60 43.44 -1.85
N GLN A 34 -3.28 42.56 -2.79
CA GLN A 34 -3.73 41.16 -2.70
C GLN A 34 -3.21 40.65 -1.37
N PRO A 35 -4.04 39.88 -0.60
CA PRO A 35 -3.55 39.32 0.64
C PRO A 35 -2.34 38.44 0.34
N VAL A 36 -1.19 38.85 0.87
CA VAL A 36 0.02 38.02 0.84
C VAL A 36 -0.35 36.70 1.50
N GLN A 37 -0.57 35.68 0.69
CA GLN A 37 -0.70 34.34 1.20
C GLN A 37 0.61 34.00 1.92
N GLN A 38 0.61 34.10 3.24
CA GLN A 38 1.70 33.56 4.04
C GLN A 38 1.79 32.07 3.70
N THR A 39 2.83 31.71 2.96
CA THR A 39 3.12 30.33 2.65
C THR A 39 3.41 29.60 3.95
N LYS A 40 2.44 28.88 4.46
CA LYS A 40 2.59 28.02 5.65
C LYS A 40 3.80 27.11 5.42
N LYS A 41 4.83 27.24 6.24
CA LYS A 41 6.04 26.40 6.10
C LYS A 41 5.74 25.07 6.77
N TYR A 42 5.43 24.05 5.96
CA TYR A 42 5.22 22.69 6.44
C TYR A 42 6.55 22.06 6.87
N ALA A 43 6.53 21.30 7.96
CA ALA A 43 7.70 20.52 8.40
C ALA A 43 8.03 19.39 7.41
N TRP A 44 7.02 18.92 6.67
CA TRP A 44 7.18 17.93 5.62
C TRP A 44 6.02 18.00 4.61
N LYS A 45 6.33 17.70 3.34
CA LYS A 45 5.37 17.60 2.23
C LYS A 45 5.68 16.37 1.39
N GLY A 46 4.67 15.53 1.17
CA GLY A 46 4.72 14.35 0.34
C GLY A 46 4.55 14.62 -1.15
N LYS A 47 4.58 13.54 -1.95
CA LYS A 47 4.22 13.58 -3.36
C LYS A 47 2.71 13.79 -3.51
N TYR A 48 2.31 14.30 -4.69
CA TYR A 48 0.89 14.41 -5.03
C TYR A 48 0.33 13.06 -5.46
N TYR A 49 -0.72 12.64 -4.80
CA TYR A 49 -1.53 11.49 -5.17
C TYR A 49 -2.95 11.99 -5.45
N GLU A 50 -3.47 11.66 -6.62
CA GLU A 50 -4.81 12.05 -7.08
C GLU A 50 -5.13 13.55 -6.94
N GLY A 51 -4.12 14.42 -7.10
CA GLY A 51 -4.26 15.87 -7.06
C GLY A 51 -4.00 16.53 -5.72
N LEU A 52 -3.85 15.76 -4.64
CA LEU A 52 -3.57 16.25 -3.29
C LEU A 52 -2.21 15.75 -2.78
N ALA A 53 -1.50 16.61 -2.04
CA ALA A 53 -0.28 16.25 -1.33
C ALA A 53 -0.52 16.28 0.17
N MET A 54 -0.10 15.21 0.83
CA MET A 54 -0.10 15.17 2.29
C MET A 54 0.96 16.13 2.83
N VAL A 55 0.63 16.89 3.86
CA VAL A 55 1.54 17.79 4.57
C VAL A 55 1.51 17.52 6.05
N ARG A 56 2.64 17.83 6.71
CA ARG A 56 2.76 17.72 8.16
C ARG A 56 3.20 19.05 8.76
N LEU A 57 2.48 19.46 9.80
CA LEU A 57 2.80 20.62 10.65
C LEU A 57 2.49 20.26 12.09
N ASP A 58 3.35 20.59 13.04
CA ASP A 58 3.17 20.33 14.47
C ASP A 58 2.74 18.88 14.81
N LYS A 59 3.41 17.92 14.14
CA LYS A 59 3.14 16.48 14.27
C LYS A 59 1.74 16.04 13.81
N LYS A 60 0.96 16.92 13.17
CA LYS A 60 -0.35 16.62 12.59
C LYS A 60 -0.27 16.61 11.07
N TYR A 61 -1.18 15.87 10.46
CA TYR A 61 -1.28 15.68 9.01
C TYR A 61 -2.57 16.28 8.45
N GLY A 62 -2.48 16.78 7.24
CA GLY A 62 -3.59 17.28 6.42
C GLY A 62 -3.18 17.25 4.95
N PHE A 63 -3.96 17.87 4.08
CA PHE A 63 -3.71 17.82 2.64
C PHE A 63 -3.87 19.19 1.98
N ILE A 64 -3.00 19.44 0.99
CA ILE A 64 -3.00 20.64 0.15
C ILE A 64 -3.18 20.28 -1.32
N ASP A 65 -3.74 21.19 -2.08
CA ASP A 65 -3.80 21.10 -3.55
C ASP A 65 -2.49 21.55 -4.20
N LYS A 66 -2.45 21.52 -5.54
CA LYS A 66 -1.27 21.94 -6.33
C LYS A 66 -0.94 23.43 -6.20
N THR A 67 -1.91 24.27 -5.76
CA THR A 67 -1.67 25.71 -5.53
C THR A 67 -1.08 25.96 -4.14
N GLY A 68 -1.00 24.95 -3.29
CA GLY A 68 -0.57 25.05 -1.91
C GLY A 68 -1.69 25.41 -0.93
N LYS A 69 -2.94 25.50 -1.41
CA LYS A 69 -4.11 25.74 -0.57
C LYS A 69 -4.41 24.49 0.28
N GLU A 70 -4.64 24.68 1.58
CA GLU A 70 -5.12 23.63 2.49
C GLU A 70 -6.55 23.24 2.10
N VAL A 71 -6.73 21.99 1.66
CA VAL A 71 -8.01 21.41 1.30
C VAL A 71 -8.58 20.62 2.47
N ILE A 72 -7.73 19.87 3.15
CA ILE A 72 -8.09 19.06 4.31
C ILE A 72 -7.29 19.55 5.51
N PRO A 73 -7.96 19.96 6.61
CA PRO A 73 -7.32 20.53 7.78
C PRO A 73 -6.22 19.64 8.37
N ILE A 74 -5.14 20.28 8.84
CA ILE A 74 -4.01 19.62 9.49
C ILE A 74 -4.40 19.28 10.93
N LYS A 75 -5.07 18.15 11.13
CA LYS A 75 -5.60 17.70 12.42
C LYS A 75 -5.36 16.24 12.75
N TYR A 76 -5.03 15.41 11.77
CA TYR A 76 -4.89 13.97 11.95
C TYR A 76 -3.56 13.60 12.59
N ASP A 77 -3.55 12.57 13.43
CA ASP A 77 -2.34 12.04 14.07
C ASP A 77 -1.44 11.33 13.08
N ASN A 78 -2.02 10.75 12.03
CA ASN A 78 -1.34 10.15 10.90
C ASN A 78 -2.27 10.14 9.68
N ALA A 79 -1.70 10.01 8.48
CA ALA A 79 -2.44 9.88 7.25
C ALA A 79 -1.59 9.14 6.21
N TRP A 80 -2.26 8.57 5.21
CA TRP A 80 -1.64 8.07 3.98
C TRP A 80 -2.20 8.84 2.78
N GLY A 81 -1.46 8.85 1.69
CA GLY A 81 -1.91 9.51 0.45
C GLY A 81 -3.17 8.86 -0.12
N PHE A 82 -3.89 9.61 -0.94
CA PHE A 82 -5.08 9.13 -1.61
C PHE A 82 -4.78 7.92 -2.50
N SER A 83 -5.65 6.95 -2.43
CA SER A 83 -5.69 5.77 -3.30
C SER A 83 -7.15 5.45 -3.60
N GLU A 84 -7.49 5.30 -4.87
CA GLU A 84 -8.83 5.00 -5.34
C GLU A 84 -9.92 5.94 -4.81
N GLY A 85 -9.58 7.22 -4.63
CA GLY A 85 -10.50 8.29 -4.20
C GLY A 85 -10.59 8.53 -2.70
N LEU A 86 -9.98 7.68 -1.87
CA LEU A 86 -10.02 7.76 -0.42
C LEU A 86 -8.61 7.85 0.18
N ALA A 87 -8.49 8.53 1.32
CA ALA A 87 -7.28 8.54 2.14
C ALA A 87 -7.59 7.97 3.52
N ASN A 88 -6.78 7.04 3.98
CA ASN A 88 -6.89 6.58 5.36
C ASN A 88 -6.21 7.59 6.30
N VAL A 89 -6.91 7.95 7.35
CA VAL A 89 -6.49 8.91 8.36
C VAL A 89 -6.60 8.34 9.75
N ARG A 90 -5.69 8.75 10.64
CA ARG A 90 -5.73 8.35 12.05
C ARG A 90 -6.05 9.55 12.92
N LEU A 91 -6.99 9.37 13.82
CA LEU A 91 -7.33 10.34 14.86
C LEU A 91 -7.62 9.58 16.16
N ASN A 92 -7.06 10.03 17.27
CA ASN A 92 -7.22 9.39 18.59
C ASN A 92 -6.91 7.88 18.56
N ASN A 93 -5.79 7.52 17.89
CA ASN A 93 -5.31 6.15 17.73
C ASN A 93 -6.24 5.19 16.96
N LYS A 94 -7.25 5.72 16.28
CA LYS A 94 -8.14 4.93 15.41
C LYS A 94 -8.03 5.41 13.96
N TRP A 95 -8.21 4.48 13.03
CA TRP A 95 -8.16 4.71 11.59
C TRP A 95 -9.57 4.70 10.98
N GLY A 96 -9.74 5.49 9.94
CA GLY A 96 -10.92 5.54 9.08
C GLY A 96 -10.55 6.18 7.75
N PHE A 97 -11.52 6.52 6.94
CA PHE A 97 -11.26 7.04 5.60
C PHE A 97 -12.05 8.31 5.31
N ILE A 98 -11.39 9.21 4.60
CA ILE A 98 -11.95 10.48 4.13
C ILE A 98 -11.89 10.56 2.61
N ASP A 99 -12.82 11.30 2.03
CA ASP A 99 -12.78 11.69 0.62
C ASP A 99 -11.87 12.91 0.39
N LYS A 100 -11.74 13.33 -0.87
CA LYS A 100 -10.91 14.50 -1.27
C LYS A 100 -11.39 15.84 -0.73
N THR A 101 -12.61 15.91 -0.19
CA THR A 101 -13.15 17.12 0.47
C THR A 101 -12.84 17.14 1.96
N GLY A 102 -12.32 16.02 2.50
CA GLY A 102 -12.08 15.82 3.92
C GLY A 102 -13.29 15.30 4.69
N LYS A 103 -14.37 14.94 3.98
CA LYS A 103 -15.54 14.29 4.59
C LYS A 103 -15.20 12.85 4.96
N GLU A 104 -15.55 12.47 6.18
CA GLU A 104 -15.45 11.09 6.65
C GLU A 104 -16.45 10.21 5.89
N VAL A 105 -15.92 9.24 5.11
CA VAL A 105 -16.71 8.27 4.35
C VAL A 105 -16.85 6.98 5.14
N ILE A 106 -15.77 6.56 5.79
CA ILE A 106 -15.73 5.36 6.62
C ILE A 106 -15.29 5.77 8.03
N PRO A 107 -16.10 5.45 9.07
CA PRO A 107 -15.86 5.88 10.44
C PRO A 107 -14.46 5.59 10.96
N ILE A 108 -13.88 6.55 11.68
CA ILE A 108 -12.58 6.43 12.34
C ILE A 108 -12.72 5.55 13.58
N LYS A 109 -12.76 4.23 13.39
CA LYS A 109 -13.00 3.23 14.46
C LYS A 109 -12.01 2.08 14.50
N TYR A 110 -11.27 1.83 13.39
CA TYR A 110 -10.40 0.67 13.27
C TYR A 110 -9.08 0.85 14.05
N ASN A 111 -8.52 -0.23 14.56
CA ASN A 111 -7.18 -0.22 15.15
C ASN A 111 -6.10 0.01 14.09
N TYR A 112 -6.36 -0.47 12.87
CA TYR A 112 -5.54 -0.25 11.68
C TYR A 112 -6.42 -0.29 10.44
N ALA A 113 -6.05 0.45 9.41
CA ALA A 113 -6.65 0.37 8.08
C ALA A 113 -5.56 0.61 7.03
N ASP A 114 -5.46 -0.28 6.06
CA ASP A 114 -4.57 -0.12 4.93
C ASP A 114 -5.22 0.73 3.83
N ARG A 115 -4.45 1.14 2.84
CA ARG A 115 -4.98 1.87 1.68
C ARG A 115 -5.87 0.95 0.84
N PHE A 116 -6.83 1.55 0.16
CA PHE A 116 -7.60 0.83 -0.84
C PHE A 116 -6.69 0.36 -1.98
N SER A 117 -6.84 -0.89 -2.32
CA SER A 117 -6.21 -1.55 -3.46
C SER A 117 -7.20 -2.56 -4.04
N GLU A 118 -7.37 -2.55 -5.35
CA GLU A 118 -8.31 -3.44 -6.04
C GLU A 118 -9.76 -3.35 -5.52
N GLY A 119 -10.15 -2.16 -5.02
CA GLY A 119 -11.50 -1.87 -4.49
C GLY A 119 -11.72 -2.22 -3.03
N LEU A 120 -10.76 -2.81 -2.35
CA LEU A 120 -10.86 -3.28 -0.97
C LEU A 120 -9.76 -2.70 -0.08
N ALA A 121 -10.05 -2.56 1.22
CA ALA A 121 -9.07 -2.20 2.24
C ALA A 121 -9.04 -3.25 3.34
N LEU A 122 -7.84 -3.67 3.73
CA LEU A 122 -7.61 -4.46 4.93
C LEU A 122 -7.84 -3.58 6.16
N VAL A 123 -8.61 -4.06 7.10
CA VAL A 123 -8.85 -3.39 8.38
C VAL A 123 -8.61 -4.34 9.54
N ILE A 124 -8.21 -3.76 10.67
CA ILE A 124 -8.08 -4.49 11.94
C ILE A 124 -9.01 -3.82 12.96
N LEU A 125 -9.87 -4.63 13.55
CA LEU A 125 -10.73 -4.23 14.66
C LEU A 125 -10.64 -5.30 15.75
N ASP A 126 -10.39 -4.89 16.99
CA ASP A 126 -10.27 -5.77 18.15
C ASP A 126 -9.34 -6.99 17.91
N LYS A 127 -8.17 -6.69 17.32
CA LYS A 127 -7.11 -7.66 16.96
C LYS A 127 -7.51 -8.69 15.90
N LYS A 128 -8.65 -8.53 15.24
CA LYS A 128 -9.08 -9.37 14.12
C LYS A 128 -8.99 -8.59 12.81
N TYR A 129 -8.71 -9.30 11.75
CA TYR A 129 -8.53 -8.80 10.40
C TYR A 129 -9.76 -9.08 9.55
N GLY A 130 -10.06 -8.19 8.63
CA GLY A 130 -11.12 -8.34 7.64
C GLY A 130 -10.95 -7.34 6.49
N PHE A 131 -11.86 -7.36 5.56
CA PHE A 131 -11.83 -6.49 4.39
C PHE A 131 -13.14 -5.73 4.24
N ILE A 132 -13.02 -4.46 3.88
CA ILE A 132 -14.14 -3.55 3.64
C ILE A 132 -14.07 -3.01 2.21
N ASP A 133 -15.24 -2.71 1.64
CA ASP A 133 -15.35 -1.94 0.41
C ASP A 133 -15.28 -0.42 0.67
N LYS A 134 -15.32 0.38 -0.41
CA LYS A 134 -15.24 1.85 -0.34
C LYS A 134 -16.41 2.52 0.38
N THR A 135 -17.48 1.80 0.65
CA THR A 135 -18.63 2.28 1.43
C THR A 135 -18.46 1.99 2.93
N GLY A 136 -17.44 1.20 3.29
CA GLY A 136 -17.21 0.71 4.65
C GLY A 136 -17.99 -0.56 5.00
N LYS A 137 -18.65 -1.16 4.00
CA LYS A 137 -19.32 -2.45 4.18
C LYS A 137 -18.28 -3.57 4.26
N GLU A 138 -18.42 -4.42 5.24
CA GLU A 138 -17.60 -5.63 5.36
C GLU A 138 -17.89 -6.57 4.17
N VAL A 139 -16.84 -6.83 3.37
CA VAL A 139 -16.86 -7.84 2.32
C VAL A 139 -16.57 -9.20 2.92
N THR A 140 -15.66 -9.22 3.89
CA THR A 140 -15.43 -10.40 4.73
C THR A 140 -15.65 -10.04 6.18
N PRO A 141 -16.20 -10.94 7.00
CA PRO A 141 -16.26 -10.73 8.45
C PRO A 141 -14.86 -10.41 9.00
N ILE A 142 -14.80 -9.47 9.95
CA ILE A 142 -13.56 -9.15 10.69
C ILE A 142 -13.35 -10.26 11.73
N LYS A 143 -12.82 -11.40 11.31
CA LYS A 143 -12.70 -12.63 12.12
C LYS A 143 -11.32 -13.29 12.07
N TYR A 144 -10.51 -12.96 11.07
CA TYR A 144 -9.23 -13.64 10.86
C TYR A 144 -8.20 -13.23 11.91
N ASP A 145 -7.32 -14.15 12.29
CA ASP A 145 -6.22 -13.90 13.22
C ASP A 145 -5.11 -13.10 12.55
N ASN A 146 -4.96 -13.27 11.24
CA ASN A 146 -4.07 -12.50 10.38
C ASN A 146 -4.64 -12.47 8.96
N ALA A 147 -4.30 -11.43 8.20
CA ALA A 147 -4.58 -11.34 6.78
C ALA A 147 -3.57 -10.42 6.09
N ARG A 148 -3.42 -10.61 4.78
CA ARG A 148 -2.64 -9.74 3.91
C ARG A 148 -3.54 -9.16 2.82
N GLY A 149 -3.16 -7.99 2.31
CA GLY A 149 -3.89 -7.33 1.22
C GLY A 149 -4.01 -8.22 -0.01
N PHE A 150 -4.99 -7.90 -0.85
CA PHE A 150 -5.20 -8.60 -2.12
C PHE A 150 -4.00 -8.42 -3.05
N SER A 151 -3.58 -9.50 -3.65
CA SER A 151 -2.60 -9.54 -4.73
C SER A 151 -3.05 -10.56 -5.76
N GLU A 152 -3.12 -10.18 -7.02
CA GLU A 152 -3.57 -11.04 -8.12
C GLU A 152 -4.97 -11.67 -7.86
N GLY A 153 -5.85 -10.93 -7.17
CA GLY A 153 -7.23 -11.33 -6.91
C GLY A 153 -7.44 -12.22 -5.69
N LEU A 154 -6.40 -12.60 -4.96
CA LEU A 154 -6.45 -13.42 -3.75
C LEU A 154 -5.85 -12.70 -2.55
N ALA A 155 -6.41 -12.94 -1.36
CA ALA A 155 -5.85 -12.50 -0.08
C ALA A 155 -5.51 -13.70 0.79
N LEU A 156 -4.30 -13.71 1.33
CA LEU A 156 -3.89 -14.68 2.34
C LEU A 156 -4.60 -14.36 3.65
N VAL A 157 -5.22 -15.36 4.26
CA VAL A 157 -5.86 -15.25 5.57
C VAL A 157 -5.40 -16.36 6.49
N LYS A 158 -5.34 -16.05 7.79
CA LYS A 158 -5.07 -17.01 8.86
C LYS A 158 -6.27 -17.09 9.79
N LEU A 159 -6.72 -18.28 10.12
CA LEU A 159 -7.78 -18.53 11.10
C LEU A 159 -7.47 -19.81 11.87
N ASN A 160 -7.53 -19.75 13.22
CA ASN A 160 -7.23 -20.88 14.09
C ASN A 160 -5.88 -21.55 13.74
N ASP A 161 -4.83 -20.70 13.60
CA ASP A 161 -3.47 -21.09 13.26
C ASP A 161 -3.28 -21.82 11.90
N ARG A 162 -4.28 -21.75 11.03
CA ARG A 162 -4.22 -22.30 9.67
C ARG A 162 -4.34 -21.20 8.63
N TYR A 163 -3.68 -21.40 7.51
CA TYR A 163 -3.63 -20.46 6.38
C TYR A 163 -4.44 -20.97 5.19
N GLY A 164 -4.98 -20.04 4.42
CA GLY A 164 -5.67 -20.29 3.17
C GLY A 164 -5.86 -18.97 2.41
N PHE A 165 -6.59 -19.00 1.32
CA PHE A 165 -6.82 -17.80 0.51
C PHE A 165 -8.29 -17.59 0.21
N ILE A 166 -8.68 -16.32 0.19
CA ILE A 166 -10.03 -15.88 -0.17
C ILE A 166 -9.98 -15.01 -1.43
N ASP A 167 -11.06 -14.99 -2.19
CA ASP A 167 -11.26 -14.05 -3.29
C ASP A 167 -11.83 -12.71 -2.80
N LYS A 168 -12.01 -11.76 -3.73
CA LYS A 168 -12.56 -10.42 -3.44
C LYS A 168 -14.01 -10.42 -2.97
N THR A 169 -14.73 -11.52 -3.07
CA THR A 169 -16.08 -11.68 -2.53
C THR A 169 -16.08 -12.21 -1.09
N GLY A 170 -14.89 -12.55 -0.58
CA GLY A 170 -14.70 -13.21 0.72
C GLY A 170 -14.93 -14.71 0.69
N LYS A 171 -15.09 -15.29 -0.51
CA LYS A 171 -15.22 -16.75 -0.68
C LYS A 171 -13.84 -17.38 -0.52
N GLU A 172 -13.79 -18.44 0.26
CA GLU A 172 -12.61 -19.30 0.39
C GLU A 172 -12.36 -20.03 -0.93
N VAL A 173 -11.26 -19.68 -1.62
CA VAL A 173 -10.81 -20.32 -2.87
C VAL A 173 -9.87 -21.46 -2.54
N ILE A 174 -8.96 -21.22 -1.61
CA ILE A 174 -8.00 -22.22 -1.13
C ILE A 174 -8.29 -22.45 0.34
N PRO A 175 -8.66 -23.70 0.73
CA PRO A 175 -9.04 -24.04 2.08
C PRO A 175 -8.08 -23.56 3.15
N ILE A 176 -8.62 -23.04 4.26
CA ILE A 176 -7.83 -22.61 5.43
C ILE A 176 -7.41 -23.85 6.22
N LYS A 177 -6.39 -24.56 5.72
CA LYS A 177 -5.93 -25.85 6.28
C LYS A 177 -4.41 -25.96 6.41
N TYR A 178 -3.65 -25.10 5.76
CA TYR A 178 -2.20 -25.20 5.71
C TYR A 178 -1.54 -24.68 6.98
N ASP A 179 -0.43 -25.32 7.38
CA ASP A 179 0.35 -24.93 8.56
C ASP A 179 1.12 -23.62 8.30
N ASP A 180 1.61 -23.45 7.05
CA ASP A 180 2.29 -22.24 6.60
C ASP A 180 2.15 -22.07 5.08
N VAL A 181 2.33 -20.83 4.59
CA VAL A 181 2.15 -20.47 3.18
C VAL A 181 3.09 -19.33 2.80
N TRP A 182 3.79 -19.49 1.70
CA TRP A 182 4.44 -18.39 1.00
C TRP A 182 3.49 -17.75 -0.02
N TYR A 183 3.78 -16.49 -0.39
CA TYR A 183 2.98 -15.77 -1.38
C TYR A 183 3.01 -16.47 -2.74
N PHE A 184 1.96 -16.21 -3.51
CA PHE A 184 1.99 -16.53 -4.92
C PHE A 184 3.12 -15.76 -5.62
N SER A 185 3.94 -16.50 -6.31
CA SER A 185 4.97 -16.01 -7.21
C SER A 185 4.95 -16.84 -8.47
N GLU A 186 4.92 -16.20 -9.62
CA GLU A 186 4.90 -16.86 -10.93
C GLU A 186 3.80 -17.92 -11.08
N GLY A 187 2.65 -17.71 -10.40
CA GLY A 187 1.48 -18.56 -10.47
C GLY A 187 1.44 -19.72 -9.48
N LEU A 188 2.46 -19.91 -8.66
CA LEU A 188 2.53 -20.95 -7.62
C LEU A 188 2.75 -20.34 -6.23
N ALA A 189 2.17 -20.98 -5.21
CA ALA A 189 2.47 -20.72 -3.81
C ALA A 189 3.02 -21.97 -3.14
N ALA A 190 4.12 -21.84 -2.42
CA ALA A 190 4.57 -22.92 -1.55
C ALA A 190 3.66 -22.99 -0.33
N VAL A 191 3.20 -24.19 0.01
CA VAL A 191 2.31 -24.46 1.14
C VAL A 191 2.89 -25.58 1.99
N SER A 192 2.73 -25.45 3.30
CA SER A 192 3.13 -26.49 4.26
C SER A 192 1.90 -27.17 4.84
N LEU A 193 1.96 -28.50 4.93
CA LEU A 193 0.99 -29.33 5.62
C LEU A 193 1.69 -30.51 6.29
N ASN A 194 1.45 -30.69 7.59
CA ASN A 194 2.12 -31.72 8.40
C ASN A 194 3.65 -31.66 8.30
N ASN A 195 4.21 -30.42 8.41
CA ASN A 195 5.65 -30.15 8.34
C ASN A 195 6.33 -30.56 7.01
N LYS A 196 5.56 -30.70 5.93
CA LYS A 196 6.08 -30.91 4.58
C LYS A 196 5.57 -29.82 3.65
N TRP A 197 6.38 -29.45 2.69
CA TRP A 197 6.12 -28.40 1.72
C TRP A 197 5.85 -28.98 0.33
N GLY A 198 4.99 -28.31 -0.40
CA GLY A 198 4.67 -28.54 -1.81
C GLY A 198 4.15 -27.26 -2.44
N PHE A 199 3.60 -27.34 -3.62
CA PHE A 199 3.15 -26.14 -4.34
C PHE A 199 1.75 -26.30 -4.89
N ILE A 200 0.97 -25.25 -4.77
CA ILE A 200 -0.40 -25.15 -5.31
C ILE A 200 -0.47 -24.02 -6.34
N ASP A 201 -1.42 -24.16 -7.26
CA ASP A 201 -1.83 -23.07 -8.15
C ASP A 201 -2.90 -22.17 -7.48
N LYS A 202 -3.33 -21.11 -8.17
CA LYS A 202 -4.34 -20.17 -7.67
C LYS A 202 -5.74 -20.77 -7.47
N THR A 203 -5.99 -21.97 -8.00
CA THR A 203 -7.24 -22.69 -7.77
C THR A 203 -7.18 -23.57 -6.52
N GLY A 204 -6.01 -23.67 -5.89
CA GLY A 204 -5.73 -24.56 -4.77
C GLY A 204 -5.40 -25.99 -5.17
N LYS A 205 -5.22 -26.25 -6.49
CA LYS A 205 -4.78 -27.55 -6.98
C LYS A 205 -3.31 -27.73 -6.65
N GLU A 206 -2.97 -28.88 -6.06
CA GLU A 206 -1.60 -29.31 -5.85
C GLU A 206 -0.94 -29.56 -7.22
N VAL A 207 0.09 -28.76 -7.54
CA VAL A 207 0.88 -28.90 -8.76
C VAL A 207 2.13 -29.71 -8.48
N ILE A 208 2.74 -29.49 -7.33
CA ILE A 208 3.93 -30.21 -6.89
C ILE A 208 3.63 -30.82 -5.53
N PRO A 209 3.78 -32.16 -5.39
CA PRO A 209 3.42 -32.89 -4.17
C PRO A 209 4.02 -32.32 -2.89
N ILE A 210 3.24 -32.33 -1.82
CA ILE A 210 3.66 -31.90 -0.47
C ILE A 210 4.56 -32.99 0.11
N LYS A 211 5.89 -32.89 -0.14
CA LYS A 211 6.88 -33.90 0.26
C LYS A 211 8.22 -33.33 0.76
N TYR A 212 8.49 -32.07 0.45
CA TYR A 212 9.77 -31.44 0.78
C TYR A 212 9.85 -31.05 2.25
N ASP A 213 11.05 -31.02 2.82
CA ASP A 213 11.30 -30.58 4.19
C ASP A 213 11.19 -29.06 4.30
N ASP A 214 11.54 -28.35 3.22
CA ASP A 214 11.43 -26.90 3.09
C ASP A 214 11.26 -26.51 1.61
N ALA A 215 10.58 -25.39 1.34
CA ALA A 215 10.42 -24.84 0.00
C ALA A 215 10.18 -23.34 0.05
N GLU A 216 10.65 -22.63 -0.97
CA GLU A 216 10.35 -21.22 -1.23
C GLU A 216 9.58 -21.09 -2.53
N SER A 217 8.75 -20.03 -2.64
CA SER A 217 8.03 -19.75 -3.89
C SER A 217 8.99 -19.51 -5.05
N PRO A 218 8.60 -19.85 -6.29
CA PRO A 218 9.47 -19.70 -7.44
C PRO A 218 9.96 -18.27 -7.64
N SER A 219 11.20 -18.15 -8.05
CA SER A 219 11.82 -16.91 -8.52
C SER A 219 12.68 -17.24 -9.73
N GLU A 220 12.57 -16.43 -10.81
CA GLU A 220 13.29 -16.65 -12.05
C GLU A 220 13.04 -18.05 -12.64
N GLY A 221 11.80 -18.57 -12.49
CA GLY A 221 11.39 -19.88 -13.01
C GLY A 221 11.76 -21.09 -12.17
N LEU A 222 12.52 -20.93 -11.10
CA LEU A 222 12.99 -22.01 -10.24
C LEU A 222 12.55 -21.82 -8.80
N ALA A 223 12.17 -22.91 -8.13
CA ALA A 223 11.86 -22.96 -6.70
C ALA A 223 12.97 -23.70 -5.97
N LYS A 224 13.50 -23.07 -4.92
CA LYS A 224 14.41 -23.73 -3.99
C LYS A 224 13.64 -24.73 -3.13
N VAL A 225 14.13 -25.95 -3.02
CA VAL A 225 13.54 -27.00 -2.18
C VAL A 225 14.60 -27.69 -1.36
N LYS A 226 14.18 -28.20 -0.18
CA LYS A 226 15.00 -29.06 0.68
C LYS A 226 14.36 -30.43 0.77
N LEU A 227 15.16 -31.47 0.65
CA LEU A 227 14.71 -32.85 0.84
C LEU A 227 15.86 -33.67 1.43
N ASN A 228 15.58 -34.41 2.52
CA ASN A 228 16.59 -35.21 3.23
C ASN A 228 17.85 -34.39 3.57
N ASP A 229 17.65 -33.19 4.15
CA ASP A 229 18.68 -32.25 4.57
C ASP A 229 19.59 -31.73 3.44
N LYS A 230 19.20 -31.90 2.17
CA LYS A 230 19.90 -31.35 1.02
C LYS A 230 19.00 -30.38 0.25
N TYR A 231 19.62 -29.36 -0.31
CA TYR A 231 18.97 -28.33 -1.13
C TYR A 231 19.22 -28.55 -2.61
N GLY A 232 18.27 -28.11 -3.42
CA GLY A 232 18.33 -28.10 -4.87
C GLY A 232 17.24 -27.20 -5.45
N PHE A 233 17.08 -27.22 -6.75
CA PHE A 233 16.09 -26.37 -7.41
C PHE A 233 15.24 -27.17 -8.41
N ILE A 234 13.96 -26.89 -8.39
CA ILE A 234 12.96 -27.51 -9.29
C ILE A 234 12.30 -26.44 -10.15
N ASP A 235 11.82 -26.81 -11.33
CA ASP A 235 10.97 -25.96 -12.13
C ASP A 235 9.52 -25.96 -11.63
N LYS A 236 8.66 -25.19 -12.27
CA LYS A 236 7.23 -25.06 -11.92
C LYS A 236 6.43 -26.34 -12.13
N THR A 237 6.97 -27.35 -12.79
CA THR A 237 6.34 -28.67 -12.95
C THR A 237 6.77 -29.65 -11.86
N GLY A 238 7.74 -29.27 -11.03
CA GLY A 238 8.35 -30.11 -10.02
C GLY A 238 9.50 -30.96 -10.54
N LYS A 239 9.96 -30.73 -11.79
CA LYS A 239 11.14 -31.39 -12.32
C LYS A 239 12.39 -30.78 -11.69
N GLU A 240 13.27 -31.64 -11.21
CA GLU A 240 14.58 -31.24 -10.71
C GLU A 240 15.45 -30.70 -11.84
N VAL A 241 15.80 -29.42 -11.77
CA VAL A 241 16.67 -28.73 -12.72
C VAL A 241 18.11 -28.71 -12.19
N ILE A 242 18.25 -28.42 -10.92
CA ILE A 242 19.53 -28.45 -10.22
C ILE A 242 19.43 -29.48 -9.10
N PRO A 243 20.28 -30.52 -9.11
CA PRO A 243 20.20 -31.66 -8.21
C PRO A 243 20.09 -31.28 -6.74
N ILE A 244 19.22 -31.99 -5.99
CA ILE A 244 19.07 -31.83 -4.53
C ILE A 244 20.24 -32.51 -3.85
N LYS A 245 21.38 -31.81 -3.77
CA LYS A 245 22.66 -32.35 -3.25
C LYS A 245 23.45 -31.40 -2.35
N TYR A 246 23.08 -30.12 -2.32
CA TYR A 246 23.84 -29.11 -1.58
C TYR A 246 23.54 -29.17 -0.09
N ASP A 247 24.56 -28.90 0.73
CA ASP A 247 24.41 -28.77 2.18
C ASP A 247 23.59 -27.53 2.55
N TYR A 248 23.66 -26.51 1.69
CA TYR A 248 22.88 -25.28 1.79
C TYR A 248 22.76 -24.60 0.42
N ALA A 249 21.68 -23.86 0.20
CA ALA A 249 21.49 -23.01 -0.98
C ALA A 249 20.70 -21.76 -0.62
N GLU A 250 21.10 -20.61 -1.16
CA GLU A 250 20.27 -19.40 -1.21
C GLU A 250 19.39 -19.41 -2.47
N GLY A 251 18.32 -18.61 -2.46
CA GLY A 251 17.51 -18.36 -3.66
C GLY A 251 18.32 -17.63 -4.74
N PHE A 252 17.86 -17.67 -5.98
CA PHE A 252 18.47 -16.90 -7.08
C PHE A 252 18.27 -15.41 -6.86
N SER A 253 19.35 -14.63 -7.01
CA SER A 253 19.32 -13.17 -7.02
C SER A 253 18.78 -12.65 -8.36
N GLU A 254 18.51 -11.33 -8.44
CA GLU A 254 18.15 -10.64 -9.69
C GLU A 254 19.22 -10.78 -10.80
N GLU A 255 20.46 -11.10 -10.42
CA GLU A 255 21.57 -11.39 -11.37
C GLU A 255 21.54 -12.83 -11.88
N GLY A 256 20.57 -13.65 -11.47
CA GLY A 256 20.45 -15.06 -11.84
C GLY A 256 21.50 -15.97 -11.21
N LEU A 257 22.06 -15.60 -10.05
CA LEU A 257 23.06 -16.36 -9.32
C LEU A 257 22.52 -16.83 -7.98
N ALA A 258 22.85 -18.06 -7.61
CA ALA A 258 22.58 -18.62 -6.27
C ALA A 258 23.89 -19.03 -5.58
N GLN A 259 24.05 -18.63 -4.32
CA GLN A 259 25.14 -19.11 -3.50
C GLN A 259 24.79 -20.49 -2.95
N VAL A 260 25.67 -21.46 -3.12
CA VAL A 260 25.49 -22.84 -2.66
C VAL A 260 26.68 -23.31 -1.82
N LYS A 261 26.40 -24.25 -0.92
CA LYS A 261 27.42 -24.94 -0.10
C LYS A 261 27.42 -26.42 -0.45
N LEU A 262 28.57 -26.95 -0.80
CA LEU A 262 28.75 -28.37 -1.05
C LEU A 262 30.08 -28.83 -0.42
N ASN A 263 30.05 -29.91 0.36
CA ASN A 263 31.23 -30.42 1.11
C ASN A 263 31.91 -29.31 1.93
N ASN A 264 31.12 -28.52 2.66
CA ASN A 264 31.59 -27.39 3.47
C ASN A 264 32.26 -26.23 2.70
N LYS A 265 32.19 -26.19 1.39
CA LYS A 265 32.76 -25.13 0.54
C LYS A 265 31.65 -24.33 -0.15
N TRP A 266 31.82 -23.01 -0.20
CA TRP A 266 30.87 -22.08 -0.79
C TRP A 266 31.31 -21.66 -2.19
N PHE A 267 30.38 -21.61 -3.17
CA PHE A 267 30.56 -21.07 -4.50
C PHE A 267 29.22 -20.64 -5.09
N TYR A 268 29.26 -20.01 -6.26
CA TYR A 268 28.06 -19.50 -6.92
C TYR A 268 27.76 -20.30 -8.18
N ILE A 269 26.46 -20.55 -8.38
CA ILE A 269 25.95 -21.24 -9.58
C ILE A 269 24.96 -20.37 -10.33
N ASN A 270 24.85 -20.60 -11.64
CA ASN A 270 23.77 -20.07 -12.48
C ASN A 270 22.56 -21.01 -12.47
N GLN A 271 21.50 -20.60 -13.18
CA GLN A 271 20.23 -21.36 -13.26
C GLN A 271 20.36 -22.73 -13.96
N LYS A 272 21.49 -23.01 -14.63
CA LYS A 272 21.80 -24.34 -15.16
C LYS A 272 22.55 -25.22 -14.15
N GLY A 273 22.87 -24.69 -13.00
CA GLY A 273 23.68 -25.37 -11.98
C GLY A 273 25.16 -25.37 -12.27
N GLU A 274 25.65 -24.55 -13.20
CA GLU A 274 27.06 -24.40 -13.53
C GLU A 274 27.72 -23.38 -12.58
N CYS A 275 28.93 -23.66 -12.14
CA CYS A 275 29.69 -22.73 -11.32
C CYS A 275 30.14 -21.50 -12.12
N VAL A 276 29.92 -20.30 -11.54
CA VAL A 276 30.26 -19.01 -12.16
C VAL A 276 31.25 -18.17 -11.34
N LYS A 277 31.32 -18.43 -10.03
CA LYS A 277 32.18 -17.68 -9.11
C LYS A 277 32.66 -18.58 -7.99
N ASP A 278 33.88 -18.34 -7.53
CA ASP A 278 34.55 -19.14 -6.47
C ASP A 278 34.69 -20.63 -6.81
N CYS A 279 34.83 -20.94 -8.11
CA CYS A 279 34.78 -22.29 -8.64
C CYS A 279 35.91 -23.21 -8.19
N ASN A 280 36.99 -22.66 -7.66
CA ASN A 280 38.05 -23.45 -6.99
C ASN A 280 37.56 -24.18 -5.72
N ASN A 281 36.38 -23.73 -5.21
CA ASN A 281 35.73 -24.38 -4.06
C ASN A 281 34.76 -25.49 -4.50
N ALA A 282 34.39 -25.55 -5.76
CA ALA A 282 33.56 -26.62 -6.30
C ALA A 282 34.37 -27.93 -6.42
N PRO A 283 33.70 -29.10 -6.44
CA PRO A 283 34.36 -30.37 -6.77
C PRO A 283 35.09 -30.30 -8.13
N ALA A 284 36.15 -31.07 -8.30
CA ALA A 284 37.01 -31.02 -9.48
C ALA A 284 36.28 -31.31 -10.83
N ASP A 285 35.23 -32.11 -10.76
CA ASP A 285 34.35 -32.50 -11.89
C ASP A 285 33.09 -31.65 -11.99
N TYR A 286 33.00 -30.56 -11.21
CA TYR A 286 31.81 -29.71 -11.21
C TYR A 286 31.72 -28.88 -12.51
N PRO A 287 30.52 -28.77 -13.12
CA PRO A 287 30.38 -28.01 -14.37
C PRO A 287 30.64 -26.52 -14.13
N ILE A 288 31.50 -25.94 -14.97
CA ILE A 288 31.85 -24.51 -14.94
C ILE A 288 31.21 -23.83 -16.16
N ALA A 289 30.56 -22.68 -15.91
CA ALA A 289 30.02 -21.87 -16.99
C ALA A 289 31.15 -21.37 -17.91
N LYS A 290 30.92 -21.44 -19.21
CA LYS A 290 31.88 -20.98 -20.27
C LYS A 290 31.68 -19.49 -20.55
#